data_60cbd492f4a73fdd846c8e4cc6ec6db6
#
_entry.id   60cbd492f4a73fdd846c8e4cc6ec6db6
#
_cell.length_a   1.000
_cell.length_b   1.000
_cell.length_c   1.000
_cell.angle_alpha   90.00
_cell.angle_beta   90.00
_cell.angle_gamma   90.00
#
_symmetry.space_group_name_H-M   'P 1'
#
loop_
_entity.id
_entity.type
_entity.pdbx_description
1 polymer ?
#
loop_
_entity_poly.entity_id
_entity_poly.type
_entity_poly.pdbx_seq_one_letter_code
_entity_poly.pdbx_strand_id
1 'polypeptide(L)'
;MRCAWKEFLSILPNWMRAEVDKLGRDSLQELRLRLGLPPELVRAGPSAKLSREVTGEDLSFVVNTASRYSPWSAATAAQGYITAPGGHRIGLCGEAVIQSGQMTGMRQVTSLCIRVARDFPDIARKLQGAVGSILILGRPGSGKTTLLRDLIRQRSLLGAGSIAVVDERGELFPQRCGFQQGSRTDVLTGCGKQHGIEILVRTMGPSTIAVDEITSERDCEALIKAGWCGVKLLATAHASSKEDLLNRTIYQPLVKSHIFDTLVILQSDKSWKAERMEA
;
A
#
# COMPACT_ATOMS: atom_id res chain seq x y z
N MET A 1 17.09 2.53 -2.52
CA MET A 1 15.78 2.08 -2.99
C MET A 1 15.86 0.62 -3.45
N ARG A 2 14.84 -0.21 -3.16
CA ARG A 2 14.68 -1.59 -3.64
C ARG A 2 13.47 -1.65 -4.56
N CYS A 3 13.57 -2.42 -5.65
CA CYS A 3 12.49 -2.62 -6.60
C CYS A 3 12.74 -3.94 -7.34
N ALA A 4 11.73 -4.77 -7.47
CA ALA A 4 11.75 -5.99 -8.27
C ALA A 4 11.58 -5.66 -9.76
N TRP A 5 12.56 -4.92 -10.31
CA TRP A 5 12.46 -4.34 -11.66
C TRP A 5 12.45 -5.39 -12.78
N LYS A 6 13.19 -6.48 -12.62
CA LYS A 6 13.20 -7.58 -13.59
C LYS A 6 11.82 -8.26 -13.68
N GLU A 7 11.19 -8.46 -12.53
CA GLU A 7 9.84 -9.00 -12.42
C GLU A 7 8.84 -8.05 -13.06
N PHE A 8 8.97 -6.73 -12.83
CA PHE A 8 8.15 -5.72 -13.50
C PHE A 8 8.27 -5.79 -15.02
N LEU A 9 9.49 -5.83 -15.55
CA LEU A 9 9.69 -5.94 -16.99
C LEU A 9 9.16 -7.26 -17.54
N SER A 10 9.24 -8.35 -16.78
CA SER A 10 8.81 -9.69 -17.24
C SER A 10 7.31 -9.78 -17.51
N ILE A 11 6.48 -8.99 -16.84
CA ILE A 11 5.03 -8.96 -17.07
C ILE A 11 4.63 -8.13 -18.29
N LEU A 12 5.55 -7.36 -18.88
CA LEU A 12 5.26 -6.53 -20.04
C LEU A 12 5.45 -7.30 -21.36
N PRO A 13 4.71 -6.98 -22.43
CA PRO A 13 5.01 -7.45 -23.77
C PRO A 13 6.44 -7.11 -24.20
N ASN A 14 7.08 -7.99 -24.95
CA ASN A 14 8.49 -7.85 -25.32
C ASN A 14 8.83 -6.49 -25.95
N TRP A 15 7.96 -5.98 -26.81
CA TRP A 15 8.17 -4.72 -27.50
C TRP A 15 8.24 -3.51 -26.57
N MET A 16 7.55 -3.56 -25.42
CA MET A 16 7.57 -2.47 -24.44
C MET A 16 8.81 -2.49 -23.54
N ARG A 17 9.39 -3.67 -23.28
CA ARG A 17 10.41 -3.88 -22.25
C ARG A 17 11.62 -2.97 -22.42
N ALA A 18 12.18 -2.92 -23.62
CA ALA A 18 13.41 -2.16 -23.88
C ALA A 18 13.20 -0.65 -23.72
N GLU A 19 12.06 -0.12 -24.13
CA GLU A 19 11.75 1.29 -24.01
C GLU A 19 11.43 1.68 -22.55
N VAL A 20 10.70 0.83 -21.85
CA VAL A 20 10.40 1.04 -20.42
C VAL A 20 11.66 0.91 -19.57
N ASP A 21 12.56 -0.03 -19.88
CA ASP A 21 13.82 -0.22 -19.16
C ASP A 21 14.78 0.97 -19.30
N LYS A 22 14.78 1.66 -20.44
CA LYS A 22 15.56 2.91 -20.62
C LYS A 22 15.20 4.00 -19.63
N LEU A 23 13.94 4.07 -19.16
CA LEU A 23 13.52 5.02 -18.13
C LEU A 23 14.04 4.66 -16.74
N GLY A 24 14.28 3.38 -16.52
CA GLY A 24 14.80 2.84 -15.28
C GLY A 24 13.80 2.84 -14.12
N ARG A 25 14.14 2.01 -13.15
CA ARG A 25 13.33 1.76 -11.94
C ARG A 25 13.12 2.99 -11.05
N ASP A 26 13.98 4.00 -11.17
CA ASP A 26 13.98 5.15 -10.26
C ASP A 26 12.97 6.22 -10.69
N SER A 27 12.64 6.31 -11.97
CA SER A 27 11.78 7.35 -12.52
C SER A 27 10.32 6.91 -12.71
N LEU A 28 10.07 5.70 -13.21
CA LEU A 28 8.72 5.24 -13.56
C LEU A 28 7.88 4.94 -12.30
N GLN A 29 6.76 5.63 -12.12
CA GLN A 29 5.82 5.39 -11.02
C GLN A 29 4.68 4.46 -11.42
N GLU A 30 4.06 4.74 -12.57
CA GLU A 30 2.97 3.95 -13.11
C GLU A 30 3.15 3.78 -14.63
N LEU A 31 2.72 2.65 -15.14
CA LEU A 31 2.53 2.39 -16.57
C LEU A 31 1.04 2.19 -16.82
N ARG A 32 0.45 3.03 -17.67
CA ARG A 32 -0.96 2.96 -18.01
C ARG A 32 -1.13 2.47 -19.44
N LEU A 33 -1.83 1.38 -19.58
CA LEU A 33 -2.15 0.74 -20.85
C LEU A 33 -3.64 0.91 -21.12
N ARG A 34 -4.00 1.45 -22.27
CA ARG A 34 -5.39 1.60 -22.73
C ARG A 34 -5.50 1.07 -24.14
N LEU A 35 -6.50 0.26 -24.40
CA LEU A 35 -6.75 -0.34 -25.72
C LEU A 35 -6.82 0.76 -26.80
N GLY A 36 -6.08 0.57 -27.89
CA GLY A 36 -6.02 1.52 -29.01
C GLY A 36 -5.28 2.83 -28.74
N LEU A 37 -4.60 2.97 -27.60
CA LEU A 37 -3.81 4.16 -27.28
C LEU A 37 -2.36 3.78 -26.95
N PRO A 38 -1.39 4.69 -27.21
CA PRO A 38 -0.02 4.50 -26.77
C PRO A 38 0.10 4.37 -25.25
N PRO A 39 0.98 3.47 -24.71
CA PRO A 39 1.27 3.37 -23.29
C PRO A 39 1.73 4.70 -22.72
N GLU A 40 1.16 5.07 -21.57
CA GLU A 40 1.51 6.26 -20.82
C GLU A 40 2.43 5.92 -19.64
N LEU A 41 3.60 6.53 -19.60
CA LEU A 41 4.62 6.35 -18.59
C LEU A 41 4.55 7.54 -17.60
N VAL A 42 3.94 7.29 -16.43
CA VAL A 42 3.78 8.29 -15.37
C VAL A 42 5.02 8.30 -14.49
N ARG A 43 5.60 9.49 -14.30
CA ARG A 43 6.82 9.71 -13.50
C ARG A 43 6.71 11.00 -12.68
N ALA A 44 7.69 11.27 -11.83
CA ALA A 44 7.79 12.54 -11.10
C ALA A 44 8.19 13.65 -12.10
N GLY A 45 7.23 14.18 -12.85
CA GLY A 45 7.44 15.16 -13.91
C GLY A 45 6.51 14.85 -15.10
N PRO A 46 6.75 15.42 -16.27
CA PRO A 46 5.90 15.19 -17.43
C PRO A 46 5.83 13.69 -17.80
N SER A 47 4.62 13.20 -18.04
CA SER A 47 4.41 11.85 -18.57
C SER A 47 5.03 11.71 -19.95
N ALA A 48 5.50 10.50 -20.27
CA ALA A 48 5.95 10.14 -21.62
C ALA A 48 4.99 9.10 -22.21
N LYS A 49 4.98 8.97 -23.54
CA LYS A 49 4.21 7.94 -24.24
C LYS A 49 5.15 7.13 -25.13
N LEU A 50 4.86 5.84 -25.27
CA LEU A 50 5.50 5.02 -26.28
C LEU A 50 4.84 5.26 -27.64
N SER A 51 5.49 4.81 -28.72
CA SER A 51 5.04 5.10 -30.10
C SER A 51 3.95 4.17 -30.59
N ARG A 52 3.92 2.92 -30.11
CA ARG A 52 2.99 1.89 -30.58
C ARG A 52 1.74 1.86 -29.70
N GLU A 53 0.56 1.66 -30.32
CA GLU A 53 -0.71 1.47 -29.62
C GLU A 53 -0.80 0.12 -28.93
N VAL A 54 -1.53 0.08 -27.81
CA VAL A 54 -1.81 -1.12 -27.01
C VAL A 54 -2.91 -1.93 -27.68
N THR A 55 -2.66 -3.22 -27.90
CA THR A 55 -3.65 -4.18 -28.42
C THR A 55 -4.35 -4.94 -27.28
N GLY A 56 -5.45 -5.64 -27.59
CA GLY A 56 -6.11 -6.54 -26.65
C GLY A 56 -5.21 -7.72 -26.23
N GLU A 57 -4.32 -8.17 -27.13
CA GLU A 57 -3.33 -9.20 -26.84
C GLU A 57 -2.29 -8.72 -25.82
N ASP A 58 -1.85 -7.47 -25.92
CA ASP A 58 -0.92 -6.87 -24.95
C ASP A 58 -1.54 -6.82 -23.55
N LEU A 59 -2.80 -6.38 -23.42
CA LEU A 59 -3.51 -6.37 -22.14
C LEU A 59 -3.67 -7.77 -21.57
N SER A 60 -4.09 -8.72 -22.41
CA SER A 60 -4.25 -10.14 -22.03
C SER A 60 -2.92 -10.76 -21.60
N PHE A 61 -1.83 -10.45 -22.30
CA PHE A 61 -0.48 -10.91 -21.93
C PHE A 61 -0.11 -10.46 -20.52
N VAL A 62 -0.29 -9.16 -20.21
CA VAL A 62 0.02 -8.60 -18.89
C VAL A 62 -0.82 -9.28 -17.80
N VAL A 63 -2.13 -9.38 -17.99
CA VAL A 63 -3.04 -10.01 -17.01
C VAL A 63 -2.68 -11.47 -16.79
N ASN A 64 -2.50 -12.24 -17.85
CA ASN A 64 -2.18 -13.67 -17.78
C ASN A 64 -0.83 -13.92 -17.13
N THR A 65 0.19 -13.12 -17.48
CA THR A 65 1.54 -13.27 -16.92
C THR A 65 1.54 -12.91 -15.44
N ALA A 66 0.89 -11.83 -15.05
CA ALA A 66 0.78 -11.41 -13.67
C ALA A 66 -0.01 -12.42 -12.81
N SER A 67 -1.11 -12.99 -13.36
CA SER A 67 -1.99 -13.91 -12.64
C SER A 67 -1.38 -15.29 -12.40
N ARG A 68 -0.49 -15.76 -13.26
CA ARG A 68 0.17 -17.08 -13.14
C ARG A 68 0.93 -17.28 -11.83
N TYR A 69 1.27 -16.20 -11.13
CA TYR A 69 2.12 -16.22 -9.95
C TYR A 69 1.35 -15.99 -8.65
N SER A 70 0.03 -15.78 -8.69
CA SER A 70 -0.76 -15.52 -7.49
C SER A 70 -1.96 -16.47 -7.40
N PRO A 71 -2.00 -17.39 -6.42
CA PRO A 71 -3.18 -18.20 -6.14
C PRO A 71 -4.40 -17.37 -5.71
N TRP A 72 -4.18 -16.11 -5.30
CA TRP A 72 -5.21 -15.16 -4.87
C TRP A 72 -5.72 -14.25 -5.99
N SER A 73 -5.21 -14.39 -7.21
CA SER A 73 -5.53 -13.50 -8.33
C SER A 73 -7.02 -13.47 -8.68
N ALA A 74 -7.75 -14.58 -8.52
CA ALA A 74 -9.19 -14.62 -8.80
C ALA A 74 -9.98 -13.76 -7.79
N ALA A 75 -9.67 -13.84 -6.49
CA ALA A 75 -10.36 -13.06 -5.45
C ALA A 75 -10.06 -11.56 -5.57
N THR A 76 -8.82 -11.17 -5.91
CA THR A 76 -8.45 -9.76 -6.08
C THR A 76 -8.92 -9.21 -7.43
N ALA A 77 -9.01 -10.02 -8.48
CA ALA A 77 -9.60 -9.61 -9.76
C ALA A 77 -11.07 -9.20 -9.60
N ALA A 78 -11.82 -9.86 -8.71
CA ALA A 78 -13.16 -9.44 -8.31
C ALA A 78 -13.17 -8.07 -7.60
N GLN A 79 -12.05 -7.63 -7.02
CA GLN A 79 -11.88 -6.31 -6.43
C GLN A 79 -11.29 -5.27 -7.41
N GLY A 80 -11.14 -5.63 -8.69
CA GLY A 80 -10.62 -4.74 -9.74
C GLY A 80 -9.11 -4.60 -9.79
N TYR A 81 -8.35 -5.49 -9.14
CA TYR A 81 -6.89 -5.47 -9.23
C TYR A 81 -6.28 -6.87 -9.11
N ILE A 82 -5.01 -6.98 -9.53
CA ILE A 82 -4.15 -8.15 -9.29
C ILE A 82 -2.78 -7.66 -8.79
N THR A 83 -2.13 -8.49 -7.99
CA THR A 83 -0.75 -8.26 -7.56
C THR A 83 0.18 -9.15 -8.36
N ALA A 84 1.07 -8.52 -9.14
CA ALA A 84 2.06 -9.20 -9.95
C ALA A 84 3.32 -9.58 -9.13
N PRO A 85 4.19 -10.45 -9.66
CA PRO A 85 5.50 -10.73 -9.08
C PRO A 85 6.25 -9.46 -8.74
N GLY A 86 6.96 -9.44 -7.62
CA GLY A 86 7.65 -8.24 -7.14
C GLY A 86 6.76 -7.23 -6.43
N GLY A 87 5.48 -7.58 -6.17
CA GLY A 87 4.54 -6.74 -5.46
C GLY A 87 3.96 -5.59 -6.29
N HIS A 88 4.17 -5.60 -7.61
CA HIS A 88 3.60 -4.60 -8.50
C HIS A 88 2.08 -4.76 -8.56
N ARG A 89 1.33 -3.66 -8.36
CA ARG A 89 -0.12 -3.68 -8.38
C ARG A 89 -0.65 -3.27 -9.74
N ILE A 90 -1.57 -4.06 -10.27
CA ILE A 90 -2.22 -3.82 -11.57
C ILE A 90 -3.70 -3.60 -11.32
N GLY A 91 -4.16 -2.37 -11.44
CA GLY A 91 -5.58 -2.03 -11.50
C GLY A 91 -6.15 -2.41 -12.87
N LEU A 92 -7.35 -2.98 -12.85
CA LEU A 92 -8.05 -3.49 -14.03
C LEU A 92 -9.29 -2.63 -14.29
N CYS A 93 -9.52 -2.26 -15.54
CA CYS A 93 -10.79 -1.70 -15.99
C CYS A 93 -11.26 -2.42 -17.24
N GLY A 94 -12.56 -2.66 -17.31
CA GLY A 94 -13.22 -3.37 -18.39
C GLY A 94 -14.68 -3.62 -18.04
N GLU A 95 -15.28 -4.65 -18.61
CA GLU A 95 -16.65 -5.05 -18.32
C GLU A 95 -16.70 -5.92 -17.05
N ALA A 96 -17.37 -5.42 -16.00
CA ALA A 96 -17.54 -6.16 -14.75
C ALA A 96 -18.51 -7.34 -14.90
N VAL A 97 -18.17 -8.47 -14.31
CA VAL A 97 -19.06 -9.63 -14.18
C VAL A 97 -19.71 -9.58 -12.81
N ILE A 98 -21.03 -9.40 -12.79
CA ILE A 98 -21.82 -9.33 -11.56
C ILE A 98 -22.62 -10.62 -11.37
N GLN A 99 -22.53 -11.23 -10.19
CA GLN A 99 -23.35 -12.37 -9.77
C GLN A 99 -23.92 -12.08 -8.40
N SER A 100 -25.22 -12.27 -8.23
CA SER A 100 -25.93 -12.01 -6.97
C SER A 100 -25.64 -10.62 -6.36
N GLY A 101 -25.52 -9.58 -7.22
CA GLY A 101 -25.22 -8.21 -6.80
C GLY A 101 -23.77 -7.92 -6.42
N GLN A 102 -22.87 -8.90 -6.54
CA GLN A 102 -21.45 -8.74 -6.24
C GLN A 102 -20.61 -8.91 -7.50
N MET A 103 -19.55 -8.13 -7.61
CA MET A 103 -18.56 -8.29 -8.69
C MET A 103 -17.74 -9.55 -8.42
N THR A 104 -17.78 -10.49 -9.35
CA THR A 104 -17.05 -11.77 -9.28
C THR A 104 -15.83 -11.82 -10.19
N GLY A 105 -15.69 -10.86 -11.08
CA GLY A 105 -14.57 -10.78 -12.00
C GLY A 105 -14.73 -9.66 -13.01
N MET A 106 -13.88 -9.70 -14.03
CA MET A 106 -13.87 -8.75 -15.13
C MET A 106 -13.62 -9.47 -16.43
N ARG A 107 -14.36 -9.11 -17.43
CA ARG A 107 -14.14 -9.54 -18.83
C ARG A 107 -13.86 -8.32 -19.70
N GLN A 108 -13.35 -8.56 -20.91
CA GLN A 108 -13.04 -7.49 -21.87
C GLN A 108 -12.25 -6.34 -21.24
N VAL A 109 -11.12 -6.68 -20.60
CA VAL A 109 -10.25 -5.66 -20.01
C VAL A 109 -9.83 -4.66 -21.08
N THR A 110 -10.14 -3.39 -20.86
CA THR A 110 -9.86 -2.29 -21.81
C THR A 110 -8.72 -1.40 -21.35
N SER A 111 -8.40 -1.41 -20.06
CA SER A 111 -7.24 -0.67 -19.54
C SER A 111 -6.64 -1.29 -18.30
N LEU A 112 -5.33 -1.03 -18.12
CA LEU A 112 -4.54 -1.43 -16.97
C LEU A 112 -3.77 -0.23 -16.42
N CYS A 113 -3.67 -0.16 -15.08
CA CYS A 113 -2.78 0.77 -14.38
C CYS A 113 -1.78 -0.04 -13.55
N ILE A 114 -0.54 -0.15 -14.02
CA ILE A 114 0.52 -0.93 -13.39
C ILE A 114 1.36 0.00 -12.52
N ARG A 115 1.27 -0.15 -11.19
CA ARG A 115 2.06 0.62 -10.23
C ARG A 115 3.34 -0.11 -9.89
N VAL A 116 4.46 0.60 -10.00
CA VAL A 116 5.79 0.05 -9.68
C VAL A 116 5.96 0.02 -8.16
N ALA A 117 6.02 -1.18 -7.59
CA ALA A 117 6.29 -1.35 -6.16
C ALA A 117 7.75 -1.00 -5.84
N ARG A 118 7.96 -0.17 -4.83
CA ARG A 118 9.28 0.27 -4.38
C ARG A 118 9.36 0.29 -2.87
N ASP A 119 10.53 -0.02 -2.38
CA ASP A 119 10.87 0.09 -0.97
C ASP A 119 12.02 1.08 -0.78
N PHE A 120 11.87 1.95 0.20
CA PHE A 120 12.84 2.99 0.53
C PHE A 120 13.32 2.80 1.96
N PRO A 121 14.39 2.02 2.17
CA PRO A 121 14.98 1.85 3.48
C PRO A 121 15.47 3.17 4.08
N ASP A 122 15.38 3.26 5.40
CA ASP A 122 15.93 4.33 6.24
C ASP A 122 15.26 5.71 6.12
N ILE A 123 14.11 5.83 5.41
CA ILE A 123 13.35 7.09 5.36
C ILE A 123 12.69 7.43 6.70
N ALA A 124 12.35 6.42 7.51
CA ALA A 124 11.78 6.59 8.85
C ALA A 124 12.85 6.71 9.95
N ARG A 125 14.16 6.73 9.61
CA ARG A 125 15.25 6.75 10.60
C ARG A 125 15.15 7.88 11.61
N LYS A 126 14.68 9.05 11.19
CA LYS A 126 14.47 10.19 12.09
C LYS A 126 13.33 9.99 13.10
N LEU A 127 12.45 8.98 12.89
CA LEU A 127 11.38 8.60 13.80
C LEU A 127 11.79 7.52 14.80
N GLN A 128 13.03 7.05 14.77
CA GLN A 128 13.52 5.99 15.68
C GLN A 128 13.38 6.36 17.16
N GLY A 129 13.51 7.66 17.50
CA GLY A 129 13.32 8.16 18.85
C GLY A 129 11.86 8.41 19.26
N ALA A 130 10.92 8.31 18.33
CA ALA A 130 9.50 8.48 18.65
C ALA A 130 8.97 7.20 19.33
N VAL A 131 8.70 7.32 20.63
CA VAL A 131 8.13 6.25 21.46
C VAL A 131 6.60 6.35 21.41
N GLY A 132 5.93 5.21 21.53
CA GLY A 132 4.46 5.17 21.58
C GLY A 132 3.80 4.92 20.24
N SER A 133 2.52 5.30 20.17
CA SER A 133 1.67 5.13 18.97
C SER A 133 1.87 6.28 17.99
N ILE A 134 1.92 5.98 16.69
CA ILE A 134 2.16 6.99 15.65
C ILE A 134 1.05 6.93 14.61
N LEU A 135 0.44 8.08 14.32
CA LEU A 135 -0.49 8.27 13.22
C LEU A 135 0.18 9.08 12.10
N ILE A 136 0.24 8.51 10.90
CA ILE A 136 0.84 9.15 9.73
C ILE A 136 -0.26 9.72 8.85
N LEU A 137 -0.24 11.04 8.63
CA LEU A 137 -1.17 11.75 7.78
C LEU A 137 -0.55 12.10 6.42
N GLY A 138 -1.37 12.20 5.41
CA GLY A 138 -0.98 12.70 4.10
C GLY A 138 -2.03 12.44 3.03
N ARG A 139 -1.94 13.16 1.94
CA ARG A 139 -2.81 12.98 0.77
C ARG A 139 -2.55 11.64 0.08
N PRO A 140 -3.47 11.14 -0.78
CA PRO A 140 -3.19 10.00 -1.65
C PRO A 140 -1.88 10.20 -2.42
N GLY A 141 -1.04 9.15 -2.50
CA GLY A 141 0.25 9.21 -3.21
C GLY A 141 1.38 9.97 -2.49
N SER A 142 1.17 10.54 -1.30
CA SER A 142 2.21 11.27 -0.56
C SER A 142 3.35 10.38 -0.04
N GLY A 143 3.15 9.05 0.05
CA GLY A 143 4.17 8.11 0.53
C GLY A 143 3.91 7.56 1.94
N LYS A 144 2.70 7.70 2.49
CA LYS A 144 2.31 7.18 3.82
C LYS A 144 2.65 5.71 4.01
N THR A 145 2.18 4.85 3.10
CA THR A 145 2.45 3.40 3.11
C THR A 145 3.95 3.11 3.09
N THR A 146 4.72 3.88 2.32
CA THR A 146 6.17 3.73 2.23
C THR A 146 6.86 4.09 3.54
N LEU A 147 6.44 5.20 4.18
CA LEU A 147 6.98 5.63 5.47
C LEU A 147 6.57 4.65 6.58
N LEU A 148 5.31 4.20 6.60
CA LEU A 148 4.82 3.21 7.56
C LEU A 148 5.61 1.89 7.45
N ARG A 149 5.84 1.39 6.24
CA ARG A 149 6.64 0.18 6.01
C ARG A 149 8.02 0.28 6.62
N ASP A 150 8.71 1.39 6.37
CA ASP A 150 10.05 1.59 6.91
C ASP A 150 10.04 1.79 8.43
N LEU A 151 9.03 2.46 8.97
CA LEU A 151 8.86 2.62 10.41
C LEU A 151 8.65 1.27 11.12
N ILE A 152 7.84 0.39 10.56
CA ILE A 152 7.67 -0.99 11.04
C ILE A 152 9.03 -1.70 11.07
N ARG A 153 9.77 -1.66 9.97
CA ARG A 153 11.08 -2.27 9.86
C ARG A 153 12.06 -1.70 10.90
N GLN A 154 12.14 -0.39 11.03
CA GLN A 154 13.02 0.27 12.00
C GLN A 154 12.69 -0.15 13.43
N ARG A 155 11.41 -0.18 13.82
CA ARG A 155 11.01 -0.65 15.15
C ARG A 155 11.32 -2.13 15.38
N SER A 156 11.14 -2.97 14.36
CA SER A 156 11.51 -4.38 14.43
C SER A 156 13.01 -4.58 14.64
N LEU A 157 13.84 -3.78 14.02
CA LEU A 157 15.31 -3.82 14.17
C LEU A 157 15.77 -3.34 15.55
N LEU A 158 15.10 -2.32 16.12
CA LEU A 158 15.42 -1.79 17.47
C LEU A 158 15.02 -2.73 18.60
N GLY A 159 14.30 -3.80 18.32
CA GLY A 159 13.92 -4.76 19.34
C GLY A 159 12.80 -4.31 20.26
N ALA A 160 11.96 -3.36 19.85
CA ALA A 160 10.86 -2.79 20.63
C ALA A 160 9.66 -3.74 20.84
N GLY A 161 9.88 -5.05 20.87
CA GLY A 161 8.85 -6.08 20.98
C GLY A 161 8.40 -6.64 19.63
N SER A 162 7.35 -7.47 19.64
CA SER A 162 6.75 -8.02 18.43
C SER A 162 5.82 -7.02 17.76
N ILE A 163 5.81 -7.02 16.44
CA ILE A 163 4.95 -6.15 15.62
C ILE A 163 4.04 -7.04 14.79
N ALA A 164 2.73 -6.83 14.90
CA ALA A 164 1.75 -7.46 14.03
C ALA A 164 1.20 -6.45 13.04
N VAL A 165 1.13 -6.84 11.77
CA VAL A 165 0.69 -5.97 10.66
C VAL A 165 -0.57 -6.55 10.05
N VAL A 166 -1.61 -5.74 9.93
CA VAL A 166 -2.78 -6.05 9.08
C VAL A 166 -2.58 -5.36 7.74
N ASP A 167 -2.17 -6.13 6.75
CA ASP A 167 -1.94 -5.68 5.38
C ASP A 167 -3.07 -6.16 4.46
N GLU A 168 -4.24 -5.53 4.60
CA GLU A 168 -5.48 -5.94 3.93
C GLU A 168 -5.29 -6.15 2.43
N ARG A 169 -4.53 -5.29 1.78
CA ARG A 169 -4.33 -5.28 0.32
C ARG A 169 -2.99 -5.84 -0.13
N GLY A 170 -2.13 -6.28 0.79
CA GLY A 170 -0.77 -6.73 0.47
C GLY A 170 0.11 -5.62 -0.09
N GLU A 171 -0.08 -4.37 0.34
CA GLU A 171 0.67 -3.20 -0.14
C GLU A 171 1.87 -2.85 0.75
N LEU A 172 1.80 -3.18 2.04
CA LEU A 172 2.92 -2.97 2.98
C LEU A 172 4.05 -3.94 2.70
N PHE A 173 3.74 -5.25 2.73
CA PHE A 173 4.73 -6.30 2.52
C PHE A 173 4.26 -7.30 1.46
N PRO A 174 4.22 -6.90 0.18
CA PRO A 174 3.81 -7.78 -0.90
C PRO A 174 4.63 -9.05 -0.91
N GLN A 175 4.00 -10.18 -1.09
CA GLN A 175 4.70 -11.46 -1.14
C GLN A 175 5.71 -11.49 -2.28
N ARG A 176 6.89 -12.11 -2.05
CA ARG A 176 7.94 -12.31 -3.06
C ARG A 176 8.54 -11.03 -3.67
N CYS A 177 8.38 -9.87 -3.01
CA CYS A 177 8.96 -8.62 -3.51
C CYS A 177 10.37 -8.30 -2.94
N GLY A 178 10.82 -9.06 -1.94
CA GLY A 178 12.09 -8.80 -1.26
C GLY A 178 12.08 -7.56 -0.34
N PHE A 179 10.91 -7.01 -0.04
CA PHE A 179 10.78 -5.95 0.95
C PHE A 179 11.04 -6.53 2.35
N GLN A 180 11.87 -5.86 3.10
CA GLN A 180 12.23 -6.33 4.44
C GLN A 180 11.24 -5.82 5.47
N GLN A 181 10.59 -6.74 6.17
CA GLN A 181 9.66 -6.43 7.24
C GLN A 181 10.32 -6.35 8.64
N GLY A 182 11.53 -6.87 8.76
CA GLY A 182 12.21 -7.03 10.04
C GLY A 182 11.95 -8.41 10.68
N SER A 183 12.83 -8.83 11.59
CA SER A 183 12.82 -10.18 12.19
C SER A 183 11.73 -10.41 13.24
N ARG A 184 11.07 -9.35 13.71
CA ARG A 184 10.03 -9.39 14.75
C ARG A 184 8.67 -8.93 14.24
N THR A 185 8.41 -9.10 12.96
CA THR A 185 7.19 -8.64 12.31
C THR A 185 6.41 -9.80 11.73
N ASP A 186 5.16 -9.94 12.15
CA ASP A 186 4.20 -10.91 11.66
C ASP A 186 3.17 -10.17 10.78
N VAL A 187 2.87 -10.69 9.58
CA VAL A 187 2.01 -10.02 8.61
C VAL A 187 0.80 -10.87 8.28
N LEU A 188 -0.40 -10.36 8.56
CA LEU A 188 -1.68 -10.93 8.16
C LEU A 188 -2.18 -10.18 6.91
N THR A 189 -2.37 -10.92 5.80
CA THR A 189 -2.82 -10.34 4.52
C THR A 189 -4.20 -10.84 4.13
N GLY A 190 -4.91 -10.04 3.32
CA GLY A 190 -6.20 -10.42 2.75
C GLY A 190 -7.37 -10.46 3.76
N CYS A 191 -7.19 -9.86 4.92
CA CYS A 191 -8.20 -9.73 5.96
C CYS A 191 -8.51 -8.26 6.21
N GLY A 192 -9.78 -7.90 6.34
CA GLY A 192 -10.20 -6.54 6.69
C GLY A 192 -9.63 -6.10 8.03
N LYS A 193 -9.30 -4.81 8.17
CA LYS A 193 -8.54 -4.26 9.31
C LYS A 193 -9.16 -4.57 10.66
N GLN A 194 -10.46 -4.31 10.83
CA GLN A 194 -11.16 -4.60 12.10
C GLN A 194 -10.93 -6.04 12.54
N HIS A 195 -11.24 -6.99 11.66
CA HIS A 195 -11.14 -8.42 11.99
C HIS A 195 -9.69 -8.87 12.18
N GLY A 196 -8.77 -8.36 11.34
CA GLY A 196 -7.35 -8.64 11.45
C GLY A 196 -6.74 -8.17 12.77
N ILE A 197 -7.08 -6.96 13.23
CA ILE A 197 -6.64 -6.41 14.52
C ILE A 197 -7.11 -7.32 15.66
N GLU A 198 -8.40 -7.70 15.69
CA GLU A 198 -8.98 -8.54 16.73
C GLU A 198 -8.31 -9.92 16.79
N ILE A 199 -8.05 -10.54 15.63
CA ILE A 199 -7.33 -11.82 15.55
C ILE A 199 -5.92 -11.66 16.12
N LEU A 200 -5.14 -10.69 15.62
CA LEU A 200 -3.74 -10.55 15.98
C LEU A 200 -3.54 -10.20 17.44
N VAL A 201 -4.38 -9.31 18.02
CA VAL A 201 -4.33 -9.03 19.48
C VAL A 201 -4.53 -10.30 20.29
N ARG A 202 -5.52 -11.10 19.92
CA ARG A 202 -5.89 -12.29 20.68
C ARG A 202 -4.91 -13.46 20.50
N THR A 203 -4.37 -13.65 19.30
CA THR A 203 -3.60 -14.86 18.95
C THR A 203 -2.09 -14.66 18.99
N MET A 204 -1.60 -13.45 18.68
CA MET A 204 -0.17 -13.16 18.59
C MET A 204 0.35 -12.33 19.76
N GLY A 205 -0.53 -11.64 20.53
CA GLY A 205 -0.15 -10.81 21.67
C GLY A 205 0.93 -9.77 21.35
N PRO A 206 0.79 -8.95 20.27
CA PRO A 206 1.86 -8.09 19.81
C PRO A 206 2.04 -6.89 20.74
N SER A 207 3.28 -6.40 20.83
CA SER A 207 3.57 -5.11 21.48
C SER A 207 3.12 -3.93 20.64
N THR A 208 3.06 -4.10 19.33
CA THR A 208 2.66 -3.06 18.38
C THR A 208 1.78 -3.66 17.26
N ILE A 209 0.71 -2.97 16.91
CA ILE A 209 -0.08 -3.26 15.70
C ILE A 209 0.13 -2.16 14.68
N ALA A 210 0.33 -2.57 13.44
CA ALA A 210 0.43 -1.66 12.30
C ALA A 210 -0.69 -1.92 11.28
N VAL A 211 -1.33 -0.84 10.82
CA VAL A 211 -2.37 -0.88 9.77
C VAL A 211 -2.16 0.24 8.77
N ASP A 212 -2.37 -0.03 7.50
CA ASP A 212 -2.38 1.01 6.47
C ASP A 212 -3.80 1.50 6.21
N GLU A 213 -3.95 2.79 6.00
CA GLU A 213 -5.16 3.47 5.52
C GLU A 213 -6.43 3.19 6.33
N ILE A 214 -6.61 3.92 7.44
CA ILE A 214 -7.87 3.92 8.20
C ILE A 214 -8.97 4.50 7.31
N THR A 215 -10.02 3.70 7.00
CA THR A 215 -11.06 4.05 6.02
C THR A 215 -12.48 4.00 6.57
N SER A 216 -12.69 3.45 7.77
CA SER A 216 -14.02 3.26 8.36
C SER A 216 -14.02 3.54 9.86
N GLU A 217 -15.21 3.84 10.40
CA GLU A 217 -15.41 3.96 11.85
C GLU A 217 -15.07 2.64 12.57
N ARG A 218 -15.35 1.50 11.95
CA ARG A 218 -15.00 0.18 12.49
C ARG A 218 -13.49 -0.02 12.62
N ASP A 219 -12.69 0.52 11.69
CA ASP A 219 -11.24 0.50 11.81
C ASP A 219 -10.81 1.33 13.04
N CYS A 220 -11.43 2.48 13.24
CA CYS A 220 -11.18 3.34 14.40
C CYS A 220 -11.50 2.63 15.71
N GLU A 221 -12.66 2.01 15.83
CA GLU A 221 -13.08 1.25 17.02
C GLU A 221 -12.12 0.11 17.35
N ALA A 222 -11.68 -0.65 16.35
CA ALA A 222 -10.75 -1.75 16.55
C ALA A 222 -9.38 -1.25 17.05
N LEU A 223 -8.88 -0.15 16.50
CA LEU A 223 -7.64 0.48 16.95
C LEU A 223 -7.76 1.00 18.38
N ILE A 224 -8.88 1.63 18.73
CA ILE A 224 -9.12 2.14 20.09
C ILE A 224 -9.11 0.97 21.09
N LYS A 225 -9.81 -0.11 20.80
CA LYS A 225 -9.84 -1.32 21.65
C LYS A 225 -8.43 -1.91 21.83
N ALA A 226 -7.65 -2.01 20.74
CA ALA A 226 -6.27 -2.50 20.81
C ALA A 226 -5.38 -1.56 21.65
N GLY A 227 -5.52 -0.25 21.50
CA GLY A 227 -4.82 0.75 22.31
C GLY A 227 -5.15 0.63 23.81
N TRP A 228 -6.39 0.44 24.17
CA TRP A 228 -6.82 0.21 25.55
C TRP A 228 -6.29 -1.08 26.16
N CYS A 229 -6.00 -2.09 25.32
CA CYS A 229 -5.28 -3.29 25.75
C CYS A 229 -3.78 -3.07 25.95
N GLY A 230 -3.27 -1.84 25.82
CA GLY A 230 -1.85 -1.49 25.97
C GLY A 230 -0.98 -1.73 24.73
N VAL A 231 -1.58 -2.10 23.59
CA VAL A 231 -0.86 -2.31 22.36
C VAL A 231 -0.54 -0.96 21.71
N LYS A 232 0.70 -0.75 21.27
CA LYS A 232 1.10 0.45 20.52
C LYS A 232 0.59 0.37 19.09
N LEU A 233 0.31 1.52 18.49
CA LEU A 233 -0.34 1.60 17.19
C LEU A 233 0.54 2.35 16.19
N LEU A 234 0.65 1.80 14.98
CA LEU A 234 1.22 2.47 13.81
C LEU A 234 0.15 2.47 12.72
N ALA A 235 -0.35 3.64 12.36
CA ALA A 235 -1.44 3.72 11.38
C ALA A 235 -1.25 4.86 10.40
N THR A 236 -1.93 4.79 9.25
CA THR A 236 -2.01 5.89 8.30
C THR A 236 -3.45 6.35 8.10
N ALA A 237 -3.63 7.64 7.83
CA ALA A 237 -4.93 8.23 7.56
C ALA A 237 -4.83 9.30 6.45
N HIS A 238 -5.95 9.51 5.75
CA HIS A 238 -6.05 10.55 4.74
C HIS A 238 -6.48 11.88 5.35
N ALA A 239 -5.50 12.68 5.74
CA ALA A 239 -5.70 14.07 6.12
C ALA A 239 -4.46 14.89 5.71
N SER A 240 -4.63 16.18 5.44
CA SER A 240 -3.55 17.07 5.01
C SER A 240 -2.89 17.81 6.17
N SER A 241 -3.54 17.87 7.33
CA SER A 241 -3.07 18.55 8.54
C SER A 241 -3.78 17.99 9.78
N LYS A 242 -3.38 18.46 10.96
CA LYS A 242 -4.07 18.17 12.24
C LYS A 242 -5.50 18.69 12.22
N GLU A 243 -5.72 19.89 11.72
CA GLU A 243 -7.05 20.51 11.60
C GLU A 243 -7.95 19.73 10.65
N ASP A 244 -7.42 19.27 9.50
CA ASP A 244 -8.18 18.43 8.55
C ASP A 244 -8.57 17.09 9.21
N LEU A 245 -7.67 16.48 10.00
CA LEU A 245 -7.99 15.27 10.79
C LEU A 245 -9.13 15.51 11.77
N LEU A 246 -9.08 16.62 12.53
CA LEU A 246 -10.09 16.99 13.53
C LEU A 246 -11.46 17.27 12.90
N ASN A 247 -11.49 17.82 11.70
CA ASN A 247 -12.73 18.16 10.98
C ASN A 247 -13.41 16.95 10.31
N ARG A 248 -12.70 15.82 10.19
CA ARG A 248 -13.27 14.62 9.59
C ARG A 248 -13.95 13.76 10.63
N THR A 249 -15.26 13.61 10.53
CA THR A 249 -16.11 12.87 11.48
C THR A 249 -15.61 11.46 11.74
N ILE A 250 -15.12 10.77 10.71
CA ILE A 250 -14.58 9.40 10.80
C ILE A 250 -13.43 9.27 11.79
N TYR A 251 -12.58 10.31 11.95
CA TYR A 251 -11.40 10.25 12.83
C TYR A 251 -11.64 10.85 14.22
N GLN A 252 -12.78 11.48 14.47
CA GLN A 252 -13.09 12.07 15.77
C GLN A 252 -13.00 11.08 16.94
N PRO A 253 -13.46 9.81 16.83
CA PRO A 253 -13.28 8.84 17.90
C PRO A 253 -11.81 8.57 18.22
N LEU A 254 -10.93 8.49 17.21
CA LEU A 254 -9.49 8.29 17.41
C LEU A 254 -8.83 9.47 18.13
N VAL A 255 -9.21 10.68 17.76
CA VAL A 255 -8.66 11.88 18.40
C VAL A 255 -9.11 11.97 19.86
N LYS A 256 -10.39 11.75 20.13
CA LYS A 256 -10.97 11.77 21.49
C LYS A 256 -10.43 10.66 22.39
N SER A 257 -9.96 9.56 21.84
CA SER A 257 -9.46 8.41 22.61
C SER A 257 -8.01 8.57 23.08
N HIS A 258 -7.28 9.59 22.59
CA HIS A 258 -5.87 9.88 22.93
C HIS A 258 -4.94 8.66 22.79
N ILE A 259 -5.22 7.73 21.86
CA ILE A 259 -4.43 6.49 21.69
C ILE A 259 -3.16 6.68 20.85
N PHE A 260 -3.00 7.83 20.19
CA PHE A 260 -1.80 8.18 19.44
C PHE A 260 -0.99 9.25 20.18
N ASP A 261 0.31 9.02 20.30
CA ASP A 261 1.25 9.93 20.98
C ASP A 261 1.89 10.94 20.01
N THR A 262 2.07 10.52 18.74
CA THR A 262 2.75 11.31 17.71
C THR A 262 1.96 11.33 16.42
N LEU A 263 1.85 12.51 15.84
CA LEU A 263 1.30 12.76 14.53
C LEU A 263 2.45 13.05 13.57
N VAL A 264 2.51 12.34 12.44
CA VAL A 264 3.49 12.57 11.38
C VAL A 264 2.74 13.03 10.13
N ILE A 265 3.04 14.24 9.64
CA ILE A 265 2.32 14.87 8.53
C ILE A 265 3.24 14.90 7.32
N LEU A 266 2.90 14.15 6.26
CA LEU A 266 3.62 14.15 4.99
C LEU A 266 3.20 15.33 4.11
N GLN A 267 4.21 16.02 3.57
CA GLN A 267 4.04 17.12 2.63
C GLN A 267 4.04 16.63 1.17
N SER A 268 3.68 17.52 0.24
CA SER A 268 3.65 17.21 -1.20
C SER A 268 5.03 16.88 -1.79
N ASP A 269 6.10 17.44 -1.23
CA ASP A 269 7.49 17.17 -1.59
C ASP A 269 8.05 15.89 -0.95
N LYS A 270 7.21 15.12 -0.25
CA LYS A 270 7.55 13.90 0.51
C LYS A 270 8.40 14.13 1.76
N SER A 271 8.66 15.38 2.15
CA SER A 271 9.13 15.70 3.48
C SER A 271 8.03 15.46 4.51
N TRP A 272 8.37 15.39 5.79
CA TRP A 272 7.40 15.22 6.85
C TRP A 272 7.80 15.98 8.11
N LYS A 273 6.79 16.32 8.90
CA LYS A 273 6.94 16.90 10.23
C LYS A 273 6.33 15.96 11.26
N ALA A 274 6.91 15.87 12.43
CA ALA A 274 6.37 15.11 13.55
C ALA A 274 5.97 16.09 14.66
N GLU A 275 4.77 15.91 15.21
CA GLU A 275 4.19 16.70 16.28
C GLU A 275 3.67 15.76 17.37
N ARG A 276 3.80 16.13 18.64
CA ARG A 276 3.13 15.41 19.72
C ARG A 276 1.63 15.68 19.67
N MET A 277 0.84 14.65 19.87
CA MET A 277 -0.57 14.83 20.17
C MET A 277 -0.66 15.16 21.67
N GLU A 278 -1.16 16.37 21.98
CA GLU A 278 -1.46 16.77 23.35
C GLU A 278 -2.58 15.87 23.91
N ALA A 279 -2.39 15.45 25.15
CA ALA A 279 -3.34 14.62 25.87
C ALA A 279 -4.67 15.35 26.11
#